data_4495e69c6230fbcb7ec3dc02d62a5c1d
#
_entry.id   4495e69c6230fbcb7ec3dc02d62a5c1d
#
_cell.length_a   1.000
_cell.length_b   1.000
_cell.length_c   1.000
_cell.angle_alpha   90.00
_cell.angle_beta   90.00
_cell.angle_gamma   90.00
#
_symmetry.space_group_name_H-M   'P 1'
#
loop_
_entity.id
_entity.type
_entity.pdbx_description
1 polymer ?
#
loop_
_entity_poly.entity_id
_entity_poly.type
_entity_poly.pdbx_seq_one_letter_code
_entity_poly.pdbx_strand_id
1 'polypeptide(L)'
;MFKGISFQKTVFRRWEERKMGEKLTEETARIMDERFGCDSLLALATVEDGKPYVRTVNGYYEDGVFYVVTYALSNKMRHIGKNPSVAVCGDWFTAQGMGENLGHVKAERNAEIMAKVRTVFAEWYDNGHTNEEDPNTCLLRVRLTEGVLYHHGTRYDIDFTV
;
A
#
# COMPACT_ATOMS: atom_id res chain seq x y z
N MET A 1 -37.33 25.96 20.52
CA MET A 1 -36.88 24.89 21.42
C MET A 1 -36.69 23.62 20.61
N PHE A 2 -35.46 23.16 20.47
CA PHE A 2 -34.96 21.87 20.02
C PHE A 2 -35.45 21.20 18.72
N LYS A 3 -34.88 21.60 17.57
CA LYS A 3 -34.89 20.82 16.32
C LYS A 3 -33.46 20.35 15.91
N GLY A 4 -32.54 20.15 16.88
CA GLY A 4 -31.13 19.89 16.60
C GLY A 4 -30.69 18.41 16.59
N ILE A 5 -31.56 17.45 16.94
CA ILE A 5 -31.14 16.06 17.21
C ILE A 5 -31.28 15.13 15.98
N SER A 6 -32.12 15.50 15.01
CA SER A 6 -32.39 14.64 13.83
C SER A 6 -31.27 14.66 12.79
N PHE A 7 -30.59 15.79 12.60
CA PHE A 7 -29.58 15.93 11.55
C PHE A 7 -28.27 15.18 11.86
N GLN A 8 -27.83 15.19 13.13
CA GLN A 8 -26.62 14.45 13.54
C GLN A 8 -26.77 12.94 13.45
N LYS A 9 -27.93 12.38 13.78
CA LYS A 9 -28.19 10.94 13.66
C LYS A 9 -28.21 10.46 12.21
N THR A 10 -28.69 11.29 11.28
CA THR A 10 -28.73 10.95 9.84
C THR A 10 -27.35 11.00 9.22
N VAL A 11 -26.50 11.95 9.62
CA VAL A 11 -25.10 12.05 9.15
C VAL A 11 -24.26 10.90 9.70
N PHE A 12 -24.43 10.54 10.98
CA PHE A 12 -23.71 9.42 11.61
C PHE A 12 -24.10 8.07 11.00
N ARG A 13 -25.39 7.80 10.75
CA ARG A 13 -25.83 6.59 10.03
C ARG A 13 -25.24 6.50 8.62
N ARG A 14 -25.16 7.60 7.90
CA ARG A 14 -24.58 7.67 6.57
C ARG A 14 -23.07 7.40 6.57
N TRP A 15 -22.38 7.62 7.70
CA TRP A 15 -20.97 7.27 7.92
C TRP A 15 -20.78 5.78 8.27
N GLU A 16 -21.70 5.20 9.03
CA GLU A 16 -21.64 3.78 9.39
C GLU A 16 -22.02 2.86 8.22
N GLU A 17 -22.95 3.29 7.37
CA GLU A 17 -23.34 2.57 6.14
C GLU A 17 -22.25 2.59 5.05
N ARG A 18 -21.24 3.48 5.14
CA ARG A 18 -20.08 3.53 4.23
C ARG A 18 -18.93 2.59 4.63
N LYS A 19 -19.07 1.82 5.68
CA LYS A 19 -17.97 1.01 6.22
C LYS A 19 -17.80 -0.37 5.58
N MET A 20 -18.64 -0.75 4.64
CA MET A 20 -18.43 -1.98 3.88
C MET A 20 -17.91 -1.60 2.49
N GLY A 21 -16.59 -1.67 2.30
CA GLY A 21 -15.99 -1.60 0.98
C GLY A 21 -16.56 -2.70 0.09
N GLU A 22 -16.73 -2.42 -1.18
CA GLU A 22 -17.08 -3.45 -2.13
C GLU A 22 -15.84 -4.29 -2.43
N LYS A 23 -16.05 -5.59 -2.67
CA LYS A 23 -15.00 -6.46 -3.21
C LYS A 23 -14.33 -5.81 -4.42
N LEU A 24 -13.05 -6.05 -4.59
CA LEU A 24 -12.31 -5.64 -5.79
C LEU A 24 -13.03 -6.17 -7.04
N THR A 25 -13.68 -5.27 -7.79
CA THR A 25 -14.36 -5.60 -9.04
C THR A 25 -13.37 -5.66 -10.19
N GLU A 26 -13.76 -6.24 -11.33
CA GLU A 26 -12.92 -6.22 -12.55
C GLU A 26 -12.55 -4.79 -12.96
N GLU A 27 -13.49 -3.84 -12.83
CA GLU A 27 -13.24 -2.42 -13.13
C GLU A 27 -12.18 -1.82 -12.20
N THR A 28 -12.34 -1.95 -10.89
CA THR A 28 -11.39 -1.41 -9.91
C THR A 28 -10.04 -2.10 -9.96
N ALA A 29 -9.99 -3.41 -10.22
CA ALA A 29 -8.76 -4.15 -10.45
C ALA A 29 -8.00 -3.60 -11.65
N ARG A 30 -8.68 -3.42 -12.79
CA ARG A 30 -8.10 -2.84 -14.00
C ARG A 30 -7.55 -1.43 -13.75
N ILE A 31 -8.29 -0.58 -13.04
CA ILE A 31 -7.84 0.79 -12.72
C ILE A 31 -6.59 0.74 -11.83
N MET A 32 -6.56 -0.16 -10.85
CA MET A 32 -5.40 -0.34 -9.98
C MET A 32 -4.16 -0.81 -10.75
N ASP A 33 -4.32 -1.79 -11.64
CA ASP A 33 -3.23 -2.30 -12.49
C ASP A 33 -2.72 -1.23 -13.47
N GLU A 34 -3.62 -0.52 -14.15
CA GLU A 34 -3.24 0.57 -15.07
C GLU A 34 -2.49 1.70 -14.35
N ARG A 35 -2.86 2.00 -13.11
CA ARG A 35 -2.31 3.13 -12.36
C ARG A 35 -1.03 2.79 -11.60
N PHE A 36 -0.97 1.60 -11.02
CA PHE A 36 0.07 1.19 -10.09
C PHE A 36 0.85 -0.08 -10.48
N GLY A 37 0.45 -0.76 -11.56
CA GLY A 37 1.20 -1.87 -12.15
C GLY A 37 2.50 -1.42 -12.86
N CYS A 38 3.01 -0.24 -12.51
CA CYS A 38 4.24 0.39 -12.99
C CYS A 38 5.04 0.93 -11.79
N ASP A 39 6.20 1.53 -12.05
CA ASP A 39 6.96 2.25 -11.02
C ASP A 39 6.14 3.43 -10.49
N SER A 40 5.71 3.34 -9.26
CA SER A 40 4.81 4.30 -8.65
C SER A 40 5.39 4.87 -7.36
N LEU A 41 5.41 6.20 -7.24
CA LEU A 41 5.75 6.85 -5.99
C LEU A 41 4.56 6.80 -5.03
N LEU A 42 4.80 6.25 -3.85
CA LEU A 42 3.82 6.12 -2.78
C LEU A 42 4.32 6.79 -1.50
N ALA A 43 3.42 7.42 -0.76
CA ALA A 43 3.64 7.72 0.64
C ALA A 43 3.29 6.47 1.45
N LEU A 44 4.26 5.93 2.18
CA LEU A 44 4.09 4.79 3.08
C LEU A 44 4.14 5.27 4.52
N ALA A 45 3.06 5.09 5.26
CA ALA A 45 2.96 5.38 6.68
C ALA A 45 3.15 4.11 7.52
N THR A 46 3.90 4.26 8.61
CA THR A 46 4.13 3.23 9.63
C THR A 46 3.94 3.83 11.01
N VAL A 47 3.76 3.02 12.03
CA VAL A 47 3.53 3.47 13.40
C VAL A 47 4.58 2.88 14.34
N GLU A 48 5.16 3.70 15.22
CA GLU A 48 5.98 3.27 16.35
C GLU A 48 5.59 4.03 17.60
N ASP A 49 5.30 3.31 18.68
CA ASP A 49 4.88 3.88 19.97
C ASP A 49 3.71 4.89 19.84
N GLY A 50 2.73 4.56 19.00
CA GLY A 50 1.55 5.38 18.73
C GLY A 50 1.80 6.61 17.85
N LYS A 51 3.05 6.82 17.38
CA LYS A 51 3.39 7.94 16.48
C LYS A 51 3.43 7.48 15.03
N PRO A 52 2.71 8.17 14.13
CA PRO A 52 2.79 7.89 12.70
C PRO A 52 4.07 8.49 12.08
N TYR A 53 4.67 7.75 11.17
CA TYR A 53 5.82 8.17 10.35
C TYR A 53 5.49 7.94 8.89
N VAL A 54 5.79 8.88 8.03
CA VAL A 54 5.55 8.79 6.59
C VAL A 54 6.84 9.03 5.81
N ARG A 55 7.03 8.31 4.70
CA ARG A 55 8.11 8.51 3.72
C ARG A 55 7.64 8.10 2.34
N THR A 56 8.32 8.61 1.33
CA THR A 56 8.12 8.18 -0.05
C THR A 56 8.87 6.88 -0.31
N VAL A 57 8.25 5.99 -1.06
CA VAL A 57 8.83 4.74 -1.57
C VAL A 57 8.42 4.53 -3.02
N ASN A 58 9.23 3.81 -3.80
CA ASN A 58 8.81 3.26 -5.07
C ASN A 58 8.08 1.94 -4.82
N GLY A 59 6.88 1.81 -5.37
CA GLY A 59 6.04 0.62 -5.23
C GLY A 59 5.59 0.08 -6.57
N TYR A 60 5.48 -1.24 -6.65
CA TYR A 60 4.86 -1.97 -7.75
C TYR A 60 3.64 -2.70 -7.22
N TYR A 61 2.48 -2.49 -7.86
CA TYR A 61 1.23 -3.14 -7.49
C TYR A 61 0.98 -4.39 -8.32
N GLU A 62 0.56 -5.46 -7.66
CA GLU A 62 0.02 -6.66 -8.26
C GLU A 62 -0.99 -7.32 -7.30
N ASP A 63 -2.20 -7.58 -7.77
CA ASP A 63 -3.25 -8.35 -7.06
C ASP A 63 -3.46 -7.97 -5.58
N GLY A 64 -3.70 -6.70 -5.30
CA GLY A 64 -3.97 -6.22 -3.94
C GLY A 64 -2.73 -6.05 -3.06
N VAL A 65 -1.55 -6.10 -3.65
CA VAL A 65 -0.27 -6.03 -2.95
C VAL A 65 0.62 -4.97 -3.58
N PHE A 66 1.27 -4.14 -2.75
CA PHE A 66 2.42 -3.35 -3.18
C PHE A 66 3.73 -4.03 -2.76
N TYR A 67 4.67 -4.06 -3.69
CA TYR A 67 6.03 -4.54 -3.47
C TYR A 67 7.00 -3.37 -3.50
N VAL A 68 7.89 -3.31 -2.50
CA VAL A 68 8.86 -2.23 -2.33
C VAL A 68 10.23 -2.84 -2.04
N VAL A 69 11.24 -2.51 -2.84
CA VAL A 69 12.63 -2.85 -2.52
C VAL A 69 13.17 -1.82 -1.54
N THR A 70 13.71 -2.28 -0.43
CA THR A 70 14.16 -1.41 0.65
C THR A 70 15.28 -2.03 1.46
N TYR A 71 15.71 -1.33 2.53
CA TYR A 71 16.78 -1.75 3.42
C TYR A 71 16.20 -2.29 4.74
N ALA A 72 16.54 -3.53 5.08
CA ALA A 72 15.96 -4.25 6.23
C ALA A 72 16.21 -3.56 7.58
N LEU A 73 17.32 -2.81 7.71
CA LEU A 73 17.65 -2.07 8.94
C LEU A 73 17.09 -0.65 8.97
N SER A 74 16.28 -0.26 7.99
CA SER A 74 15.64 1.06 7.97
C SER A 74 14.56 1.20 9.05
N ASN A 75 14.28 2.45 9.46
CA ASN A 75 13.27 2.73 10.48
C ASN A 75 11.90 2.15 10.11
N LYS A 76 11.48 2.24 8.83
CA LYS A 76 10.18 1.68 8.41
C LYS A 76 10.11 0.16 8.61
N MET A 77 11.19 -0.57 8.34
CA MET A 77 11.23 -2.02 8.53
C MET A 77 11.25 -2.40 10.00
N ARG A 78 11.95 -1.61 10.84
CA ARG A 78 11.91 -1.75 12.30
C ARG A 78 10.50 -1.51 12.86
N HIS A 79 9.80 -0.48 12.37
CA HIS A 79 8.41 -0.19 12.77
C HIS A 79 7.49 -1.35 12.38
N ILE A 80 7.56 -1.81 11.13
CA ILE A 80 6.74 -2.92 10.61
C ILE A 80 7.00 -4.21 11.38
N GLY A 81 8.25 -4.47 11.79
CA GLY A 81 8.58 -5.64 12.61
C GLY A 81 7.90 -5.65 13.98
N LYS A 82 7.61 -4.47 14.54
CA LYS A 82 6.89 -4.31 15.81
C LYS A 82 5.38 -4.19 15.62
N ASN A 83 4.96 -3.47 14.60
CA ASN A 83 3.56 -3.23 14.25
C ASN A 83 3.41 -3.27 12.72
N PRO A 84 2.84 -4.35 12.17
CA PRO A 84 2.74 -4.53 10.73
C PRO A 84 1.69 -3.61 10.08
N SER A 85 0.83 -2.93 10.84
CA SER A 85 -0.17 -2.02 10.30
C SER A 85 0.49 -0.85 9.58
N VAL A 86 0.12 -0.64 8.33
CA VAL A 86 0.62 0.42 7.46
C VAL A 86 -0.52 1.09 6.72
N ALA A 87 -0.23 2.29 6.19
CA ALA A 87 -1.10 2.93 5.22
C ALA A 87 -0.28 3.40 4.03
N VAL A 88 -0.91 3.42 2.86
CA VAL A 88 -0.31 3.93 1.62
C VAL A 88 -1.18 5.03 1.02
N CYS A 89 -0.54 5.99 0.37
CA CYS A 89 -1.20 7.01 -0.42
C CYS A 89 -0.44 7.17 -1.74
N GLY A 90 -1.17 7.13 -2.83
CA GLY A 90 -0.65 7.33 -4.18
C GLY A 90 -1.59 8.23 -4.99
N ASP A 91 -1.49 8.17 -6.31
CA ASP A 91 -2.29 8.95 -7.23
C ASP A 91 -3.79 8.64 -7.07
N TRP A 92 -4.54 9.57 -6.43
CA TRP A 92 -5.97 9.44 -6.15
C TRP A 92 -6.38 8.11 -5.47
N PHE A 93 -5.48 7.57 -4.67
CA PHE A 93 -5.68 6.33 -3.94
C PHE A 93 -5.11 6.42 -2.53
N THR A 94 -5.84 5.92 -1.56
CA THR A 94 -5.38 5.70 -0.19
C THR A 94 -5.82 4.32 0.28
N ALA A 95 -4.98 3.62 1.01
CA ALA A 95 -5.35 2.32 1.57
C ALA A 95 -4.64 2.03 2.88
N GLN A 96 -5.22 1.13 3.64
CA GLN A 96 -4.59 0.48 4.78
C GLN A 96 -4.13 -0.91 4.37
N GLY A 97 -3.17 -1.45 5.10
CA GLY A 97 -2.63 -2.77 4.82
C GLY A 97 -1.70 -3.29 5.91
N MET A 98 -1.13 -4.44 5.62
CA MET A 98 -0.19 -5.14 6.48
C MET A 98 1.16 -5.27 5.77
N GLY A 99 2.20 -4.71 6.38
CA GLY A 99 3.57 -4.81 5.89
C GLY A 99 4.25 -6.09 6.38
N GLU A 100 5.04 -6.70 5.51
CA GLU A 100 5.79 -7.91 5.81
C GLU A 100 7.14 -7.90 5.09
N ASN A 101 8.21 -8.21 5.84
CA ASN A 101 9.54 -8.40 5.27
C ASN A 101 9.63 -9.81 4.64
N LEU A 102 9.73 -9.89 3.32
CA LEU A 102 9.91 -11.15 2.61
C LEU A 102 11.38 -11.62 2.57
N GLY A 103 12.28 -10.87 3.22
CA GLY A 103 13.70 -11.18 3.26
C GLY A 103 14.47 -10.67 2.04
N HIS A 104 15.65 -11.22 1.86
CA HIS A 104 16.59 -10.76 0.84
C HIS A 104 16.00 -10.85 -0.59
N VAL A 105 16.28 -9.87 -1.43
CA VAL A 105 15.76 -9.79 -2.82
C VAL A 105 16.19 -10.96 -3.70
N LYS A 106 17.34 -11.60 -3.41
CA LYS A 106 17.82 -12.80 -4.12
C LYS A 106 17.33 -14.11 -3.51
N ALA A 107 16.51 -14.10 -2.44
CA ALA A 107 15.95 -15.34 -1.90
C ALA A 107 15.12 -16.06 -2.96
N GLU A 108 15.27 -17.39 -3.07
CA GLU A 108 14.60 -18.22 -4.10
C GLU A 108 13.08 -17.98 -4.11
N ARG A 109 12.47 -17.88 -2.94
CA ARG A 109 11.02 -17.60 -2.78
C ARG A 109 10.58 -16.26 -3.38
N ASN A 110 11.49 -15.32 -3.58
CA ASN A 110 11.22 -14.00 -4.15
C ASN A 110 11.54 -13.93 -5.65
N ALA A 111 12.07 -15.00 -6.26
CA ALA A 111 12.61 -14.97 -7.62
C ALA A 111 11.60 -14.49 -8.66
N GLU A 112 10.37 -14.99 -8.61
CA GLU A 112 9.31 -14.63 -9.56
C GLU A 112 8.92 -13.15 -9.45
N ILE A 113 8.59 -12.69 -8.24
CA ILE A 113 8.19 -11.30 -8.04
C ILE A 113 9.35 -10.33 -8.29
N MET A 114 10.57 -10.70 -7.93
CA MET A 114 11.74 -9.87 -8.17
C MET A 114 12.09 -9.74 -9.65
N ALA A 115 11.78 -10.72 -10.49
CA ALA A 115 11.91 -10.60 -11.94
C ALA A 115 11.02 -9.47 -12.48
N LYS A 116 9.78 -9.40 -12.02
CA LYS A 116 8.82 -8.32 -12.36
C LYS A 116 9.28 -6.98 -11.81
N VAL A 117 9.66 -6.92 -10.54
CA VAL A 117 10.12 -5.72 -9.85
C VAL A 117 11.33 -5.10 -10.53
N ARG A 118 12.35 -5.89 -10.91
CA ARG A 118 13.52 -5.40 -11.66
C ARG A 118 13.15 -4.84 -13.02
N THR A 119 12.17 -5.43 -13.70
CA THR A 119 11.67 -4.91 -14.98
C THR A 119 10.94 -3.58 -14.78
N VAL A 120 10.07 -3.50 -13.80
CA VAL A 120 9.27 -2.30 -13.51
C VAL A 120 10.16 -1.13 -13.06
N PHE A 121 11.18 -1.38 -12.25
CA PHE A 121 12.10 -0.36 -11.73
C PHE A 121 13.37 -0.18 -12.56
N ALA A 122 13.42 -0.69 -13.79
CA ALA A 122 14.64 -0.73 -14.61
C ALA A 122 15.31 0.63 -14.82
N GLU A 123 14.55 1.73 -14.83
CA GLU A 123 15.10 3.07 -15.06
C GLU A 123 16.09 3.52 -13.97
N TRP A 124 15.91 3.04 -12.72
CA TRP A 124 16.75 3.48 -11.61
C TRP A 124 17.37 2.33 -10.80
N TYR A 125 16.91 1.10 -10.98
CA TYR A 125 17.27 -0.04 -10.13
C TYR A 125 18.78 -0.29 -10.08
N ASP A 126 19.45 -0.23 -11.22
CA ASP A 126 20.88 -0.52 -11.36
C ASP A 126 21.77 0.73 -11.38
N ASN A 127 21.24 1.92 -11.03
CA ASN A 127 21.99 3.17 -11.08
C ASN A 127 22.75 3.52 -9.78
N GLY A 128 22.90 2.55 -8.88
CA GLY A 128 23.60 2.69 -7.60
C GLY A 128 22.67 2.93 -6.38
N HIS A 129 21.36 3.07 -6.60
CA HIS A 129 20.39 3.18 -5.49
C HIS A 129 20.04 1.85 -4.86
N THR A 130 20.20 0.75 -5.59
CA THR A 130 19.95 -0.62 -5.08
C THR A 130 21.23 -1.44 -5.16
N ASN A 131 21.59 -2.08 -4.06
CA ASN A 131 22.72 -3.02 -4.01
C ASN A 131 22.19 -4.38 -3.55
N GLU A 132 22.00 -5.32 -4.49
CA GLU A 132 21.54 -6.68 -4.19
C GLU A 132 22.62 -7.55 -3.52
N GLU A 133 23.88 -7.13 -3.49
CA GLU A 133 24.94 -7.83 -2.77
C GLU A 133 24.94 -7.47 -1.27
N ASP A 134 24.26 -6.39 -0.87
CA ASP A 134 24.08 -6.07 0.54
C ASP A 134 23.06 -7.03 1.15
N PRO A 135 23.44 -7.79 2.21
CA PRO A 135 22.58 -8.78 2.86
C PRO A 135 21.29 -8.18 3.45
N ASN A 136 21.24 -6.87 3.61
CA ASN A 136 20.08 -6.15 4.15
C ASN A 136 19.16 -5.59 3.05
N THR A 137 19.46 -5.76 1.77
CA THR A 137 18.53 -5.39 0.71
C THR A 137 17.37 -6.39 0.67
N CYS A 138 16.17 -5.93 1.00
CA CYS A 138 15.02 -6.78 1.20
C CYS A 138 13.80 -6.32 0.39
N LEU A 139 12.87 -7.26 0.22
CA LEU A 139 11.57 -7.02 -0.39
C LEU A 139 10.52 -6.86 0.71
N LEU A 140 9.90 -5.68 0.76
CA LEU A 140 8.73 -5.41 1.58
C LEU A 140 7.48 -5.71 0.77
N ARG A 141 6.58 -6.53 1.31
CA ARG A 141 5.22 -6.73 0.84
C ARG A 141 4.25 -5.91 1.68
N VAL A 142 3.41 -5.12 1.04
CA VAL A 142 2.27 -4.44 1.68
C VAL A 142 1.00 -5.03 1.11
N ARG A 143 0.37 -5.93 1.85
CA ARG A 143 -0.93 -6.51 1.50
C ARG A 143 -2.03 -5.54 1.93
N LEU A 144 -2.78 -5.04 0.96
CA LEU A 144 -3.88 -4.12 1.21
C LEU A 144 -5.06 -4.83 1.91
N THR A 145 -5.77 -4.08 2.75
CA THR A 145 -6.96 -4.56 3.45
C THR A 145 -8.20 -3.78 3.04
N GLU A 146 -8.13 -2.47 3.08
CA GLU A 146 -9.20 -1.59 2.64
C GLU A 146 -8.62 -0.33 1.99
N GLY A 147 -9.33 0.26 1.06
CA GLY A 147 -8.86 1.45 0.38
C GLY A 147 -9.97 2.28 -0.24
N VAL A 148 -9.60 3.50 -0.62
CA VAL A 148 -10.44 4.43 -1.37
C VAL A 148 -9.71 4.82 -2.64
N LEU A 149 -10.36 4.58 -3.77
CA LEU A 149 -9.88 4.92 -5.10
C LEU A 149 -10.81 5.96 -5.72
N TYR A 150 -10.23 7.00 -6.32
CA TYR A 150 -10.97 7.95 -7.15
C TYR A 150 -10.56 7.80 -8.60
N HIS A 151 -11.55 7.72 -9.48
CA HIS A 151 -11.33 7.64 -10.92
C HIS A 151 -12.45 8.37 -11.67
N HIS A 152 -12.11 9.35 -12.51
CA HIS A 152 -13.06 10.19 -13.26
C HIS A 152 -14.22 10.74 -12.41
N GLY A 153 -13.90 11.22 -11.19
CA GLY A 153 -14.90 11.79 -10.26
C GLY A 153 -15.73 10.75 -9.51
N THR A 154 -15.55 9.48 -9.79
CA THR A 154 -16.19 8.38 -9.06
C THR A 154 -15.31 7.93 -7.90
N ARG A 155 -15.90 7.73 -6.72
CA ARG A 155 -15.28 7.15 -5.55
C ARG A 155 -15.63 5.67 -5.46
N TYR A 156 -14.60 4.86 -5.26
CA TYR A 156 -14.72 3.42 -4.99
C TYR A 156 -14.14 3.13 -3.60
N ASP A 157 -14.95 2.59 -2.71
CA ASP A 157 -14.50 2.05 -1.42
C ASP A 157 -14.25 0.54 -1.62
N ILE A 158 -13.00 0.10 -1.46
CA ILE A 158 -12.57 -1.25 -1.84
C ILE A 158 -12.19 -2.03 -0.59
N ASP A 159 -12.72 -3.25 -0.46
CA ASP A 159 -12.27 -4.26 0.46
C ASP A 159 -11.39 -5.27 -0.30
N PHE A 160 -10.10 -5.33 0.04
CA PHE A 160 -9.13 -6.24 -0.56
C PHE A 160 -9.08 -7.61 0.14
N THR A 161 -9.89 -7.82 1.20
CA THR A 161 -9.82 -9.04 2.02
C THR A 161 -10.84 -10.11 1.62
N VAL A 162 -11.75 -9.80 0.71
CA VAL A 162 -12.87 -10.66 0.26
C VAL A 162 -12.77 -11.05 -1.21
#